data_74ee49734c9c8a673c1bcb6e342d7b08
#
_entry.id   74ee49734c9c8a673c1bcb6e342d7b08
#
_cell.length_a   1.000
_cell.length_b   1.000
_cell.length_c   1.000
_cell.angle_alpha   90.00
_cell.angle_beta   90.00
_cell.angle_gamma   90.00
#
_symmetry.space_group_name_H-M   'P 1'
#
loop_
_entity.id
_entity.type
_entity.pdbx_description
1 polymer ?
#
loop_
_entity_poly.entity_id
_entity_poly.type
_entity_poly.pdbx_seq_one_letter_code
_entity_poly.pdbx_strand_id
1 'polypeptide(L)'
;KWAGEYIKVASWEWVKIVVGETDHVGPAEGHETPSYYEKLKELDGYIGQIIQAVKDAGMLDETIFIVTADHGGIKKGHGGKTMEEMETAFIIADKGIKKGYEFQESMMQFDCASTIAYIFGLKQPQVWIGRPMIQVFK
;
A
#
# COMPACT_ATOMS: atom_id res chain seq x y z
N LYS A 1 -19.15 -7.99 -2.77
CA LYS A 1 -18.98 -8.33 -1.34
C LYS A 1 -17.79 -7.56 -0.81
N TRP A 2 -17.93 -7.00 0.35
CA TRP A 2 -16.92 -6.16 0.97
C TRP A 2 -15.75 -7.00 1.51
N ALA A 3 -14.49 -6.52 1.31
CA ALA A 3 -13.28 -7.25 1.72
C ALA A 3 -13.27 -7.64 3.21
N GLY A 4 -13.83 -6.80 4.08
CA GLY A 4 -13.94 -7.08 5.52
C GLY A 4 -14.76 -8.30 5.89
N GLU A 5 -15.73 -8.72 5.06
CA GLU A 5 -16.48 -9.96 5.28
C GLU A 5 -15.62 -11.20 5.05
N TYR A 6 -14.70 -11.14 4.09
CA TYR A 6 -13.75 -12.25 3.83
C TYR A 6 -12.71 -12.38 4.94
N ILE A 7 -12.20 -11.26 5.45
CA ILE A 7 -11.21 -11.25 6.52
C ILE A 7 -11.77 -11.92 7.79
N LYS A 8 -13.05 -11.70 8.10
CA LYS A 8 -13.70 -12.23 9.32
C LYS A 8 -13.98 -13.74 9.28
N VAL A 9 -14.02 -14.37 8.11
CA VAL A 9 -14.45 -15.78 7.96
C VAL A 9 -13.32 -16.77 7.68
N ALA A 10 -12.10 -16.30 7.41
CA ALA A 10 -10.96 -17.18 7.12
C ALA A 10 -9.64 -16.55 7.56
N SER A 11 -8.68 -17.38 7.97
CA SER A 11 -7.28 -16.97 8.16
C SER A 11 -6.61 -16.88 6.78
N TRP A 12 -6.19 -15.68 6.41
CA TRP A 12 -5.47 -15.45 5.17
C TRP A 12 -4.00 -15.14 5.48
N GLU A 13 -3.09 -15.80 4.79
CA GLU A 13 -1.67 -15.45 4.85
C GLU A 13 -1.37 -14.19 4.03
N TRP A 14 -2.12 -13.98 2.95
CA TRP A 14 -1.96 -12.87 2.04
C TRP A 14 -3.30 -12.40 1.46
N VAL A 15 -3.57 -11.10 1.57
CA VAL A 15 -4.72 -10.45 0.93
C VAL A 15 -4.24 -9.21 0.17
N LYS A 16 -4.56 -9.10 -1.10
CA LYS A 16 -4.36 -7.90 -1.91
C LYS A 16 -5.71 -7.26 -2.21
N ILE A 17 -5.87 -6.00 -1.83
CA ILE A 17 -7.05 -5.18 -2.12
C ILE A 17 -6.61 -4.08 -3.07
N VAL A 18 -7.26 -3.98 -4.22
CA VAL A 18 -7.01 -2.93 -5.21
C VAL A 18 -8.20 -1.99 -5.21
N VAL A 19 -7.92 -0.71 -5.10
CA VAL A 19 -8.91 0.37 -5.12
C VAL A 19 -8.56 1.31 -6.25
N GLY A 20 -9.42 1.42 -7.25
CA GLY A 20 -9.16 2.14 -8.50
C GLY A 20 -9.83 3.53 -8.59
N GLU A 21 -10.49 4.00 -7.54
CA GLU A 21 -11.28 5.24 -7.61
C GLU A 21 -10.45 6.51 -7.82
N THR A 22 -9.22 6.55 -7.29
CA THR A 22 -8.31 7.68 -7.51
C THR A 22 -7.88 7.80 -8.95
N ASP A 23 -7.71 6.66 -9.63
CA ASP A 23 -7.35 6.60 -11.04
C ASP A 23 -8.51 7.03 -11.99
N HIS A 24 -9.72 7.06 -11.48
CA HIS A 24 -10.86 7.67 -12.20
C HIS A 24 -10.97 9.17 -11.96
N VAL A 25 -10.78 9.63 -10.73
CA VAL A 25 -10.92 11.06 -10.39
C VAL A 25 -9.75 11.89 -10.90
N GLY A 26 -8.53 11.40 -10.83
CA GLY A 26 -7.34 12.10 -11.30
C GLY A 26 -7.45 12.55 -12.75
N PRO A 27 -7.67 11.66 -13.74
CA PRO A 27 -7.84 12.03 -15.14
C PRO A 27 -9.10 12.86 -15.43
N ALA A 28 -10.19 12.63 -14.70
CA ALA A 28 -11.44 13.35 -14.91
C ALA A 28 -11.38 14.80 -14.41
N GLU A 29 -10.97 15.00 -13.18
CA GLU A 29 -11.05 16.28 -12.48
C GLU A 29 -9.68 16.92 -12.19
N GLY A 30 -8.63 16.13 -12.18
CA GLY A 30 -7.24 16.52 -11.92
C GLY A 30 -6.75 16.01 -10.58
N HIS A 31 -5.47 15.65 -10.56
CA HIS A 31 -4.73 15.39 -9.34
C HIS A 31 -4.56 16.70 -8.55
N GLU A 32 -4.40 16.61 -7.24
CA GLU A 32 -4.26 17.77 -6.35
C GLU A 32 -5.48 18.73 -6.34
N THR A 33 -6.66 18.26 -6.77
CA THR A 33 -7.91 19.00 -6.68
C THR A 33 -8.68 18.67 -5.41
N PRO A 34 -9.63 19.54 -4.98
CA PRO A 34 -10.51 19.21 -3.84
C PRO A 34 -11.23 17.87 -3.98
N SER A 35 -11.75 17.55 -5.16
CA SER A 35 -12.41 16.27 -5.44
C SER A 35 -11.46 15.08 -5.26
N TYR A 36 -10.19 15.23 -5.69
CA TYR A 36 -9.18 14.21 -5.51
C TYR A 36 -8.87 13.97 -4.02
N TYR A 37 -8.72 15.03 -3.25
CA TYR A 37 -8.49 14.93 -1.80
C TYR A 37 -9.69 14.35 -1.04
N GLU A 38 -10.93 14.69 -1.43
CA GLU A 38 -12.11 14.04 -0.85
C GLU A 38 -12.15 12.54 -1.15
N LYS A 39 -11.72 12.13 -2.35
CA LYS A 39 -11.59 10.71 -2.70
C LYS A 39 -10.51 10.02 -1.86
N LEU A 40 -9.35 10.62 -1.66
CA LEU A 40 -8.30 10.08 -0.77
C LEU A 40 -8.83 9.90 0.65
N LYS A 41 -9.60 10.85 1.16
CA LYS A 41 -10.22 10.76 2.49
C LYS A 41 -11.25 9.62 2.59
N GLU A 42 -12.01 9.39 1.52
CA GLU A 42 -12.91 8.23 1.43
C GLU A 42 -12.12 6.92 1.48
N LEU A 43 -11.01 6.83 0.73
CA LEU A 43 -10.13 5.65 0.72
C LEU A 43 -9.48 5.40 2.08
N ASP A 44 -9.05 6.44 2.77
CA ASP A 44 -8.55 6.33 4.15
C ASP A 44 -9.60 5.72 5.07
N GLY A 45 -10.86 6.13 4.92
CA GLY A 45 -11.99 5.52 5.62
C GLY A 45 -12.16 4.01 5.32
N TYR A 46 -11.94 3.58 4.07
CA TYR A 46 -11.99 2.16 3.71
C TYR A 46 -10.81 1.38 4.30
N ILE A 47 -9.62 1.96 4.31
CA ILE A 47 -8.44 1.36 4.98
C ILE A 47 -8.74 1.18 6.47
N GLY A 48 -9.31 2.18 7.13
CA GLY A 48 -9.74 2.09 8.54
C GLY A 48 -10.72 0.93 8.79
N GLN A 49 -11.69 0.72 7.89
CA GLN A 49 -12.63 -0.41 7.97
C GLN A 49 -11.93 -1.76 7.80
N ILE A 50 -10.94 -1.86 6.92
CA ILE A 50 -10.13 -3.08 6.72
C ILE A 50 -9.35 -3.39 8.00
N ILE A 51 -8.66 -2.42 8.57
CA ILE A 51 -7.92 -2.57 9.82
C ILE A 51 -8.86 -3.01 10.96
N GLN A 52 -10.03 -2.40 11.05
CA GLN A 52 -11.03 -2.80 12.06
C GLN A 52 -11.51 -4.24 11.86
N ALA A 53 -11.71 -4.68 10.61
CA ALA A 53 -12.11 -6.05 10.32
C ALA A 53 -11.03 -7.07 10.73
N VAL A 54 -9.74 -6.76 10.51
CA VAL A 54 -8.60 -7.58 10.97
C VAL A 54 -8.56 -7.63 12.49
N LYS A 55 -8.80 -6.50 13.16
CA LYS A 55 -8.88 -6.42 14.63
C LYS A 55 -10.03 -7.26 15.18
N ASP A 56 -11.23 -7.15 14.58
CA ASP A 56 -12.41 -7.93 14.98
C ASP A 56 -12.20 -9.44 14.79
N ALA A 57 -11.38 -9.82 13.82
CA ALA A 57 -10.97 -11.21 13.58
C ALA A 57 -9.88 -11.71 14.58
N GLY A 58 -9.38 -10.84 15.47
CA GLY A 58 -8.31 -11.18 16.42
C GLY A 58 -6.93 -11.35 15.78
N MET A 59 -6.71 -10.84 14.57
CA MET A 59 -5.50 -11.05 13.76
C MET A 59 -4.56 -9.85 13.73
N LEU A 60 -4.87 -8.77 14.44
CA LEU A 60 -4.11 -7.51 14.35
C LEU A 60 -2.63 -7.69 14.70
N ASP A 61 -2.35 -8.39 15.80
CA ASP A 61 -0.98 -8.62 16.29
C ASP A 61 -0.15 -9.57 15.39
N GLU A 62 -0.80 -10.21 14.42
CA GLU A 62 -0.19 -11.12 13.45
C GLU A 62 -0.13 -10.56 12.03
N THR A 63 -0.65 -9.34 11.83
CA THR A 63 -0.81 -8.74 10.50
C THR A 63 0.20 -7.61 10.27
N ILE A 64 0.73 -7.53 9.06
CA ILE A 64 1.46 -6.37 8.52
C ILE A 64 0.59 -5.74 7.45
N PHE A 65 0.34 -4.45 7.56
CA PHE A 65 -0.36 -3.67 6.54
C PHE A 65 0.65 -2.97 5.64
N ILE A 66 0.43 -3.04 4.33
CA ILE A 66 1.17 -2.27 3.33
C ILE A 66 0.15 -1.49 2.50
N VAL A 67 0.34 -0.17 2.41
CA VAL A 67 -0.43 0.71 1.53
C VAL A 67 0.55 1.33 0.54
N THR A 68 0.27 1.17 -0.74
CA THR A 68 1.09 1.70 -1.82
C THR A 68 0.22 2.00 -3.05
N ALA A 69 0.79 2.64 -4.06
CA ALA A 69 0.17 2.86 -5.36
C ALA A 69 1.08 2.32 -6.46
N ASP A 70 0.54 2.12 -7.65
CA ASP A 70 1.28 1.67 -8.83
C ASP A 70 1.99 2.81 -9.55
N HIS A 71 1.47 4.03 -9.48
CA HIS A 71 2.06 5.27 -9.99
C HIS A 71 1.49 6.50 -9.26
N GLY A 72 2.11 7.63 -9.49
CA GLY A 72 1.58 8.95 -9.13
C GLY A 72 0.80 9.58 -10.29
N GLY A 73 0.64 10.89 -10.27
CA GLY A 73 -0.06 11.60 -11.34
C GLY A 73 0.12 13.12 -11.24
N ILE A 74 -0.06 13.79 -12.38
CA ILE A 74 0.03 15.26 -12.47
C ILE A 74 -1.10 15.80 -13.32
N LYS A 75 -1.73 16.89 -12.91
CA LYS A 75 -2.86 17.49 -13.63
C LYS A 75 -3.94 16.42 -13.92
N LYS A 76 -4.21 16.13 -15.17
CA LYS A 76 -5.19 15.13 -15.63
C LYS A 76 -4.53 13.91 -16.30
N GLY A 77 -3.30 13.58 -15.95
CA GLY A 77 -2.56 12.49 -16.59
C GLY A 77 -1.61 11.75 -15.67
N HIS A 78 -1.08 10.68 -16.20
CA HIS A 78 -0.01 9.86 -15.62
C HIS A 78 0.73 9.12 -16.73
N GLY A 79 1.82 8.39 -16.38
CA GLY A 79 2.60 7.60 -17.32
C GLY A 79 3.75 8.36 -17.99
N GLY A 80 3.98 9.60 -17.60
CA GLY A 80 5.16 10.37 -17.99
C GLY A 80 6.39 10.04 -17.15
N LYS A 81 7.35 10.99 -17.09
CA LYS A 81 8.63 10.82 -16.41
C LYS A 81 8.89 11.90 -15.36
N THR A 82 7.85 12.62 -14.93
CA THR A 82 7.98 13.58 -13.85
C THR A 82 8.02 12.88 -12.49
N MET A 83 8.54 13.53 -11.47
CA MET A 83 8.55 12.97 -10.12
C MET A 83 7.13 12.69 -9.63
N GLU A 84 6.20 13.61 -9.89
CA GLU A 84 4.80 13.50 -9.50
C GLU A 84 4.08 12.29 -10.11
N GLU A 85 4.54 11.83 -11.29
CA GLU A 85 3.99 10.64 -11.95
C GLU A 85 4.68 9.34 -11.52
N MET A 86 5.94 9.42 -11.11
CA MET A 86 6.75 8.25 -10.76
C MET A 86 6.79 7.96 -9.26
N GLU A 87 6.61 8.98 -8.43
CA GLU A 87 6.67 8.85 -6.98
C GLU A 87 5.34 8.31 -6.43
N THR A 88 5.44 7.31 -5.57
CA THR A 88 4.27 6.71 -4.90
C THR A 88 4.49 6.64 -3.40
N ALA A 89 3.40 6.67 -2.66
CA ALA A 89 3.45 6.40 -1.23
C ALA A 89 3.80 4.94 -0.97
N PHE A 90 4.60 4.68 0.06
CA PHE A 90 4.79 3.36 0.65
C PHE A 90 4.67 3.47 2.17
N ILE A 91 3.61 2.90 2.71
CA ILE A 91 3.32 2.89 4.13
C ILE A 91 3.30 1.44 4.58
N ILE A 92 4.05 1.11 5.62
CA ILE A 92 4.07 -0.23 6.23
C ILE A 92 3.89 -0.11 7.73
N ALA A 93 3.04 -0.93 8.30
CA ALA A 93 2.68 -0.83 9.73
C ALA A 93 2.40 -2.18 10.37
N ASP A 94 2.39 -2.17 11.69
CA ASP A 94 2.00 -3.17 12.67
C ASP A 94 3.04 -4.26 12.95
N LYS A 95 2.72 -5.54 12.86
CA LYS A 95 3.55 -6.63 13.42
C LYS A 95 5.04 -6.50 13.09
N GLY A 96 5.87 -6.22 14.10
CA GLY A 96 7.33 -6.18 13.95
C GLY A 96 7.87 -4.95 13.22
N ILE A 97 7.03 -3.99 12.82
CA ILE A 97 7.44 -2.77 12.14
C ILE A 97 7.77 -1.67 13.16
N LYS A 98 8.82 -0.89 12.89
CA LYS A 98 9.19 0.29 13.68
C LYS A 98 8.13 1.37 13.55
N LYS A 99 7.69 1.93 14.66
CA LYS A 99 6.72 3.04 14.67
C LYS A 99 7.43 4.37 14.38
N GLY A 100 6.82 5.21 13.52
CA GLY A 100 7.32 6.54 13.19
C GLY A 100 8.67 6.52 12.45
N TYR A 101 8.99 5.42 11.78
CA TYR A 101 10.18 5.34 10.95
C TYR A 101 9.90 6.01 9.59
N GLU A 102 10.79 6.89 9.19
CA GLU A 102 10.77 7.53 7.87
C GLU A 102 11.94 7.01 7.05
N PHE A 103 11.65 6.59 5.81
CA PHE A 103 12.68 6.16 4.88
C PHE A 103 13.60 7.34 4.53
N GLN A 104 14.90 7.12 4.66
CA GLN A 104 15.93 8.09 4.27
C GLN A 104 16.43 7.86 2.84
N GLU A 105 16.08 6.73 2.26
CA GLU A 105 16.48 6.30 0.93
C GLU A 105 15.26 6.12 0.05
N SER A 106 15.41 6.41 -1.24
CA SER A 106 14.37 6.15 -2.23
C SER A 106 14.07 4.65 -2.31
N MET A 107 12.81 4.33 -2.36
CA MET A 107 12.28 3.00 -2.62
C MET A 107 11.76 2.94 -4.05
N MET A 108 12.10 1.88 -4.75
CA MET A 108 11.57 1.62 -6.08
C MET A 108 10.33 0.72 -5.99
N GLN A 109 9.42 0.85 -6.94
CA GLN A 109 8.18 0.08 -6.98
C GLN A 109 8.41 -1.45 -6.85
N PHE A 110 9.45 -1.97 -7.46
CA PHE A 110 9.80 -3.39 -7.40
C PHE A 110 10.40 -3.84 -6.04
N ASP A 111 10.80 -2.90 -5.17
CA ASP A 111 11.26 -3.21 -3.80
C ASP A 111 10.10 -3.70 -2.91
N CYS A 112 8.86 -3.33 -3.25
CA CYS A 112 7.66 -3.80 -2.58
C CYS A 112 7.56 -5.34 -2.64
N ALA A 113 7.71 -5.94 -3.81
CA ALA A 113 7.67 -7.39 -3.98
C ALA A 113 8.78 -8.09 -3.20
N SER A 114 9.99 -7.53 -3.20
CA SER A 114 11.14 -8.05 -2.44
C SER A 114 10.91 -7.95 -0.93
N THR A 115 10.28 -6.88 -0.47
CA THR A 115 9.91 -6.71 0.95
C THR A 115 8.87 -7.74 1.38
N ILE A 116 7.87 -8.00 0.54
CA ILE A 116 6.87 -9.04 0.78
C ILE A 116 7.50 -10.43 0.83
N ALA A 117 8.39 -10.75 -0.11
CA ALA A 117 9.12 -12.02 -0.09
C ALA A 117 9.95 -12.19 1.19
N TYR A 118 10.58 -11.11 1.65
CA TYR A 118 11.31 -11.11 2.92
C TYR A 118 10.41 -11.37 4.13
N ILE A 119 9.23 -10.73 4.20
CA ILE A 119 8.24 -10.94 5.27
C ILE A 119 7.84 -12.41 5.38
N PHE A 120 7.64 -13.09 4.25
CA PHE A 120 7.26 -14.50 4.20
C PHE A 120 8.46 -15.47 4.28
N GLY A 121 9.69 -14.97 4.44
CA GLY A 121 10.89 -15.81 4.44
C GLY A 121 11.14 -16.54 3.12
N LEU A 122 10.61 -16.03 2.02
CA LEU A 122 10.75 -16.61 0.70
C LEU A 122 12.09 -16.21 0.06
N LYS A 123 12.70 -17.16 -0.64
CA LYS A 123 13.88 -16.88 -1.43
C LYS A 123 13.50 -16.03 -2.64
N GLN A 124 14.09 -14.85 -2.76
CA GLN A 124 13.88 -13.97 -3.89
C GLN A 124 14.40 -14.63 -5.19
N PRO A 125 13.62 -14.60 -6.29
CA PRO A 125 14.09 -15.06 -7.59
C PRO A 125 15.35 -14.32 -8.04
N GLN A 126 16.29 -15.02 -8.64
CA GLN A 126 17.59 -14.45 -9.03
C GLN A 126 17.46 -13.26 -10.01
N VAL A 127 16.42 -13.23 -10.81
CA VAL A 127 16.18 -12.16 -11.80
C VAL A 127 15.54 -10.90 -11.20
N TRP A 128 15.10 -10.93 -9.95
CA TRP A 128 14.57 -9.74 -9.28
C TRP A 128 15.69 -8.83 -8.83
N ILE A 129 15.59 -7.56 -9.16
CA ILE A 129 16.56 -6.52 -8.79
C ILE A 129 16.12 -5.73 -7.53
N GLY A 130 14.90 -5.96 -7.05
CA GLY A 130 14.36 -5.27 -5.88
C GLY A 130 15.13 -5.61 -4.60
N ARG A 131 15.15 -4.65 -3.68
CA ARG A 131 15.77 -4.75 -2.36
C ARG A 131 14.68 -4.80 -1.30
N PRO A 132 14.68 -5.77 -0.38
CA PRO A 132 13.75 -5.73 0.74
C PRO A 132 14.07 -4.55 1.66
N MET A 133 13.05 -3.83 2.10
CA MET A 133 13.17 -2.67 3.00
C MET A 133 13.38 -3.13 4.45
N ILE A 134 14.49 -3.83 4.70
CA ILE A 134 14.77 -4.48 6.01
C ILE A 134 14.93 -3.49 7.16
N GLN A 135 15.27 -2.23 6.90
CA GLN A 135 15.48 -1.18 7.89
C GLN A 135 14.22 -0.82 8.69
N VAL A 136 13.03 -1.18 8.21
CA VAL A 136 11.75 -0.90 8.90
C VAL A 136 11.40 -1.93 9.97
N PHE A 137 12.02 -3.09 9.96
CA PHE A 137 11.76 -4.13 10.95
C PHE A 137 12.50 -3.86 12.27
N LYS A 138 11.91 -4.35 13.38
CA LYS A 138 12.49 -4.27 14.73
C LYS A 138 13.58 -5.28 14.92
#